data_68e4585bfbc8d3856fabb5fd2d344597
#
_entry.id   68e4585bfbc8d3856fabb5fd2d344597
#
_cell.length_a   1.000
_cell.length_b   1.000
_cell.length_c   1.000
_cell.angle_alpha   90.00
_cell.angle_beta   90.00
_cell.angle_gamma   90.00
#
_symmetry.space_group_name_H-M   'P 1'
#
loop_
_entity.id
_entity.type
_entity.pdbx_description
1 polymer ?
#
loop_
_entity_poly.entity_id
_entity_poly.type
_entity_poly.pdbx_seq_one_letter_code
_entity_poly.pdbx_strand_id
1 'polypeptide(L)'
;MKKLILNSITFTFILVLLVSCSSDNESNSSSSDEAVKSYTHSVAELELLDEVNNYRVSIGLNALNIIDHISYKSAEHNDYMYINHVVTHDGFDKRKSNLQEVLGAYRVGENIAYGYSSASSTINAWINSPSHKANLEGDYTHFGGAIKIDEEGKKYYTNIFIKK
;
A
#
# COMPACT_ATOMS: atom_id res chain seq x y z
N MET A 1 -17.68 -46.65 86.05
CA MET A 1 -18.27 -45.59 85.30
C MET A 1 -17.28 -45.15 84.21
N LYS A 2 -17.39 -45.73 83.01
CA LYS A 2 -16.49 -45.43 81.88
C LYS A 2 -17.25 -44.61 80.83
N LYS A 3 -16.87 -43.41 80.61
CA LYS A 3 -17.42 -42.55 79.56
C LYS A 3 -16.82 -42.96 78.20
N LEU A 4 -17.68 -43.38 77.25
CA LEU A 4 -17.29 -43.53 75.85
C LEU A 4 -17.19 -42.16 75.23
N ILE A 5 -16.03 -41.87 74.64
CA ILE A 5 -15.83 -40.70 73.80
C ILE A 5 -15.99 -41.19 72.35
N LEU A 6 -17.01 -40.68 71.67
CA LEU A 6 -17.31 -40.94 70.26
C LEU A 6 -16.50 -39.96 69.42
N ASN A 7 -15.47 -40.45 68.71
CA ASN A 7 -14.65 -39.67 67.77
C ASN A 7 -15.43 -39.57 66.42
N SER A 8 -15.91 -38.40 66.14
CA SER A 8 -16.46 -38.07 64.82
C SER A 8 -15.31 -37.74 63.84
N ILE A 9 -15.08 -38.66 62.90
CA ILE A 9 -14.12 -38.41 61.81
C ILE A 9 -14.82 -37.65 60.72
N THR A 10 -14.54 -36.33 60.62
CA THR A 10 -15.01 -35.49 59.54
C THR A 10 -14.13 -35.72 58.30
N PHE A 11 -14.69 -36.36 57.28
CA PHE A 11 -14.05 -36.59 56.00
C PHE A 11 -14.13 -35.33 55.15
N THR A 12 -13.05 -34.57 55.16
CA THR A 12 -12.95 -33.37 54.33
C THR A 12 -12.60 -33.77 52.90
N PHE A 13 -13.59 -33.65 52.01
CA PHE A 13 -13.44 -33.91 50.58
C PHE A 13 -12.72 -32.70 49.94
N ILE A 14 -11.40 -32.83 49.64
CA ILE A 14 -10.61 -31.82 48.93
C ILE A 14 -10.93 -32.00 47.46
N LEU A 15 -11.75 -31.06 46.92
CA LEU A 15 -12.00 -30.94 45.47
C LEU A 15 -10.77 -30.27 44.82
N VAL A 16 -9.90 -31.06 44.18
CA VAL A 16 -8.79 -30.56 43.37
C VAL A 16 -9.36 -30.06 42.04
N LEU A 17 -9.48 -28.76 41.89
CA LEU A 17 -9.75 -28.13 40.62
C LEU A 17 -8.44 -28.13 39.78
N LEU A 18 -8.36 -29.04 38.82
CA LEU A 18 -7.33 -29.00 37.79
C LEU A 18 -7.62 -27.81 36.86
N VAL A 19 -6.99 -26.71 37.12
CA VAL A 19 -6.90 -25.60 36.13
C VAL A 19 -5.99 -26.08 35.02
N SER A 20 -6.55 -26.53 33.93
CA SER A 20 -5.84 -26.77 32.68
C SER A 20 -5.51 -25.40 32.08
N CYS A 21 -4.27 -24.92 32.28
CA CYS A 21 -3.74 -23.83 31.46
C CYS A 21 -3.49 -24.39 30.07
N SER A 22 -4.45 -24.17 29.18
CA SER A 22 -4.21 -24.22 27.75
C SER A 22 -3.29 -23.05 27.39
N SER A 23 -2.03 -23.37 27.14
CA SER A 23 -1.10 -22.39 26.53
C SER A 23 -1.51 -22.27 25.06
N ASP A 24 -2.44 -21.38 24.79
CA ASP A 24 -2.64 -20.90 23.43
C ASP A 24 -1.37 -20.11 23.06
N ASN A 25 -0.45 -20.80 22.39
CA ASN A 25 0.54 -20.15 21.58
C ASN A 25 -0.22 -19.44 20.45
N GLU A 26 -0.71 -18.25 20.73
CA GLU A 26 -0.99 -17.29 19.68
C GLU A 26 0.35 -16.97 19.01
N SER A 27 0.69 -17.75 17.98
CA SER A 27 1.56 -17.31 16.93
C SER A 27 0.83 -16.13 16.28
N ASN A 28 1.12 -14.94 16.80
CA ASN A 28 0.71 -13.67 16.20
C ASN A 28 1.44 -13.53 14.86
N SER A 29 1.01 -14.29 13.85
CA SER A 29 1.25 -13.95 12.46
C SER A 29 0.32 -12.79 12.17
N SER A 30 0.79 -11.57 12.43
CA SER A 30 0.20 -10.38 11.84
C SER A 30 0.45 -10.42 10.33
N SER A 31 -0.25 -11.30 9.61
CA SER A 31 -0.63 -11.03 8.26
C SER A 31 -1.63 -9.88 8.37
N SER A 32 -1.14 -8.64 8.29
CA SER A 32 -2.00 -7.53 7.98
C SER A 32 -2.52 -7.81 6.57
N ASP A 33 -3.69 -8.45 6.47
CA ASP A 33 -4.51 -8.39 5.25
C ASP A 33 -4.80 -6.91 5.00
N GLU A 34 -3.85 -6.24 4.32
CA GLU A 34 -4.02 -4.85 3.98
C GLU A 34 -5.10 -4.78 2.91
N ALA A 35 -6.31 -4.41 3.34
CA ALA A 35 -7.47 -4.38 2.47
C ALA A 35 -7.26 -3.42 1.29
N VAL A 36 -7.83 -3.75 0.14
CA VAL A 36 -7.88 -2.85 -1.03
C VAL A 36 -8.45 -1.50 -0.61
N LYS A 37 -7.73 -0.42 -0.87
CA LYS A 37 -8.16 0.96 -0.56
C LYS A 37 -8.87 1.59 -1.75
N SER A 38 -9.92 2.36 -1.49
CA SER A 38 -10.52 3.27 -2.45
C SER A 38 -9.73 4.58 -2.50
N TYR A 39 -9.84 5.30 -3.63
CA TYR A 39 -9.21 6.62 -3.82
C TYR A 39 -10.13 7.50 -4.66
N THR A 40 -10.26 8.77 -4.29
CA THR A 40 -11.02 9.76 -5.07
C THR A 40 -10.05 10.66 -5.79
N HIS A 41 -10.03 10.57 -7.10
CA HIS A 41 -9.13 11.34 -7.94
C HIS A 41 -9.60 12.79 -8.09
N SER A 42 -8.67 13.72 -8.01
CA SER A 42 -8.86 15.11 -8.47
C SER A 42 -8.86 15.18 -10.00
N VAL A 43 -9.35 16.30 -10.55
CA VAL A 43 -9.31 16.54 -12.01
C VAL A 43 -7.89 16.49 -12.55
N ALA A 44 -6.92 17.09 -11.82
CA ALA A 44 -5.52 17.10 -12.25
C ALA A 44 -4.87 15.69 -12.25
N GLU A 45 -5.29 14.80 -11.36
CA GLU A 45 -4.84 13.42 -11.36
C GLU A 45 -5.44 12.62 -12.50
N LEU A 46 -6.71 12.83 -12.81
CA LEU A 46 -7.33 12.23 -14.00
C LEU A 46 -6.66 12.71 -15.28
N GLU A 47 -6.35 14.01 -15.40
CA GLU A 47 -5.57 14.54 -16.52
C GLU A 47 -4.19 13.87 -16.64
N LEU A 48 -3.49 13.62 -15.51
CA LEU A 48 -2.20 12.93 -15.53
C LEU A 48 -2.36 11.49 -16.07
N LEU A 49 -3.37 10.77 -15.61
CA LEU A 49 -3.63 9.40 -16.03
C LEU A 49 -4.05 9.32 -17.50
N ASP A 50 -4.84 10.28 -17.96
CA ASP A 50 -5.25 10.39 -19.36
C ASP A 50 -4.04 10.69 -20.27
N GLU A 51 -3.15 11.59 -19.88
CA GLU A 51 -1.93 11.89 -20.63
C GLU A 51 -0.98 10.69 -20.74
N VAL A 52 -0.85 9.89 -19.68
CA VAL A 52 -0.11 8.61 -19.75
C VAL A 52 -0.73 7.69 -20.80
N ASN A 53 -2.04 7.52 -20.77
CA ASN A 53 -2.74 6.65 -21.73
C ASN A 53 -2.70 7.19 -23.16
N ASN A 54 -2.86 8.51 -23.35
CA ASN A 54 -2.75 9.16 -24.65
C ASN A 54 -1.36 8.92 -25.27
N TYR A 55 -0.29 9.09 -24.45
CA TYR A 55 1.06 8.78 -24.91
C TYR A 55 1.20 7.30 -25.31
N ARG A 56 0.79 6.36 -24.46
CA ARG A 56 0.87 4.92 -24.75
C ARG A 56 0.14 4.54 -26.04
N VAL A 57 -1.10 5.00 -26.20
CA VAL A 57 -1.90 4.74 -27.41
C VAL A 57 -1.25 5.35 -28.65
N SER A 58 -0.66 6.55 -28.54
CA SER A 58 0.00 7.22 -29.66
C SER A 58 1.20 6.45 -30.23
N ILE A 59 1.80 5.60 -29.42
CA ILE A 59 2.93 4.74 -29.83
C ILE A 59 2.55 3.26 -30.03
N GLY A 60 1.24 2.97 -30.06
CA GLY A 60 0.71 1.63 -30.36
C GLY A 60 0.66 0.68 -29.16
N LEU A 61 0.82 1.17 -27.94
CA LEU A 61 0.67 0.37 -26.71
C LEU A 61 -0.79 0.42 -26.22
N ASN A 62 -1.19 -0.62 -25.44
CA ASN A 62 -2.50 -0.62 -24.79
C ASN A 62 -2.61 0.49 -23.74
N ALA A 63 -3.80 1.10 -23.64
CA ALA A 63 -4.14 1.91 -22.47
C ALA A 63 -4.16 1.05 -21.20
N LEU A 64 -3.84 1.66 -20.08
CA LEU A 64 -3.83 1.04 -18.76
C LEU A 64 -5.14 1.32 -18.03
N ASN A 65 -5.61 0.35 -17.23
CA ASN A 65 -6.77 0.52 -16.38
C ASN A 65 -6.38 1.12 -15.02
N ILE A 66 -7.19 2.04 -14.52
CA ILE A 66 -6.96 2.65 -13.21
C ILE A 66 -7.37 1.67 -12.10
N ILE A 67 -6.55 1.58 -11.06
CA ILE A 67 -6.91 0.92 -9.78
C ILE A 67 -6.70 1.91 -8.64
N ASP A 68 -7.76 2.18 -7.91
CA ASP A 68 -7.76 3.14 -6.79
C ASP A 68 -6.68 2.84 -5.74
N HIS A 69 -6.47 1.58 -5.39
CA HIS A 69 -5.44 1.18 -4.43
C HIS A 69 -4.03 1.59 -4.89
N ILE A 70 -3.75 1.58 -6.19
CA ILE A 70 -2.47 2.05 -6.73
C ILE A 70 -2.35 3.57 -6.56
N SER A 71 -3.41 4.32 -6.85
CA SER A 71 -3.44 5.78 -6.64
C SER A 71 -3.31 6.13 -5.16
N TYR A 72 -3.94 5.36 -4.27
CA TYR A 72 -3.77 5.50 -2.82
C TYR A 72 -2.29 5.34 -2.41
N LYS A 73 -1.59 4.30 -2.91
CA LYS A 73 -0.15 4.10 -2.65
C LYS A 73 0.72 5.20 -3.25
N SER A 74 0.33 5.75 -4.39
CA SER A 74 0.98 6.93 -4.98
C SER A 74 0.81 8.17 -4.12
N ALA A 75 -0.38 8.38 -3.52
CA ALA A 75 -0.65 9.49 -2.62
C ALA A 75 0.15 9.37 -1.30
N GLU A 76 0.21 8.18 -0.69
CA GLU A 76 1.05 7.93 0.49
C GLU A 76 2.52 8.29 0.21
N HIS A 77 3.02 8.00 -1.00
CA HIS A 77 4.38 8.34 -1.36
C HIS A 77 4.58 9.84 -1.58
N ASN A 78 3.63 10.52 -2.19
CA ASN A 78 3.66 11.98 -2.30
C ASN A 78 3.66 12.66 -0.93
N ASP A 79 2.85 12.15 0.02
CA ASP A 79 2.85 12.65 1.40
C ASP A 79 4.22 12.43 2.08
N TYR A 80 4.85 11.27 1.88
CA TYR A 80 6.21 11.01 2.37
C TYR A 80 7.21 12.01 1.80
N MET A 81 7.21 12.21 0.48
CA MET A 81 8.12 13.16 -0.18
C MET A 81 7.91 14.60 0.31
N TYR A 82 6.65 15.00 0.45
CA TYR A 82 6.28 16.32 0.96
C TYR A 82 6.73 16.55 2.41
N ILE A 83 6.41 15.62 3.31
CA ILE A 83 6.72 15.76 4.75
C ILE A 83 8.24 15.80 4.99
N ASN A 84 9.00 15.02 4.23
CA ASN A 84 10.45 14.92 4.40
C ASN A 84 11.23 15.90 3.50
N HIS A 85 10.55 16.70 2.68
CA HIS A 85 11.15 17.64 1.72
C HIS A 85 12.17 16.98 0.77
N VAL A 86 11.83 15.79 0.28
CA VAL A 86 12.69 15.01 -0.63
C VAL A 86 11.94 14.63 -1.91
N VAL A 87 12.71 14.32 -2.96
CA VAL A 87 12.17 13.70 -4.19
C VAL A 87 12.97 12.42 -4.42
N THR A 88 12.38 11.29 -4.06
CA THR A 88 13.08 10.01 -3.97
C THR A 88 12.12 8.84 -4.16
N HIS A 89 12.65 7.68 -4.54
CA HIS A 89 11.93 6.40 -4.58
C HIS A 89 11.97 5.63 -3.24
N ASP A 90 12.31 6.27 -2.13
CA ASP A 90 12.39 5.61 -0.83
C ASP A 90 11.11 4.83 -0.50
N GLY A 91 11.27 3.64 0.07
CA GLY A 91 10.15 2.75 0.38
C GLY A 91 9.49 2.09 -0.83
N PHE A 92 10.07 2.18 -2.05
CA PHE A 92 9.50 1.53 -3.24
C PHE A 92 9.31 0.02 -3.05
N ASP A 93 10.26 -0.68 -2.42
CA ASP A 93 10.11 -2.12 -2.18
C ASP A 93 8.91 -2.47 -1.30
N LYS A 94 8.57 -1.62 -0.32
CA LYS A 94 7.37 -1.80 0.51
C LYS A 94 6.09 -1.58 -0.30
N ARG A 95 6.04 -0.53 -1.13
CA ARG A 95 4.90 -0.27 -2.02
C ARG A 95 4.72 -1.41 -3.02
N LYS A 96 5.82 -1.88 -3.62
CA LYS A 96 5.84 -3.02 -4.53
C LYS A 96 5.29 -4.28 -3.85
N SER A 97 5.81 -4.64 -2.66
CA SER A 97 5.36 -5.83 -1.92
C SER A 97 3.87 -5.76 -1.61
N ASN A 98 3.38 -4.59 -1.16
CA ASN A 98 1.96 -4.39 -0.93
C ASN A 98 1.10 -4.61 -2.19
N LEU A 99 1.50 -4.03 -3.33
CA LEU A 99 0.78 -4.20 -4.59
C LEU A 99 0.82 -5.65 -5.11
N GLN A 100 1.89 -6.38 -4.81
CA GLN A 100 1.99 -7.81 -5.10
C GLN A 100 1.03 -8.63 -4.22
N GLU A 101 1.00 -8.35 -2.93
CA GLU A 101 0.15 -9.05 -1.96
C GLU A 101 -1.34 -8.76 -2.18
N VAL A 102 -1.70 -7.47 -2.28
CA VAL A 102 -3.10 -7.03 -2.33
C VAL A 102 -3.74 -7.18 -3.71
N LEU A 103 -2.99 -6.94 -4.78
CA LEU A 103 -3.51 -6.90 -6.15
C LEU A 103 -3.04 -8.07 -7.03
N GLY A 104 -2.11 -8.90 -6.57
CA GLY A 104 -1.51 -9.96 -7.37
C GLY A 104 -0.56 -9.42 -8.47
N ALA A 105 0.04 -8.25 -8.25
CA ALA A 105 0.97 -7.68 -9.21
C ALA A 105 2.26 -8.52 -9.28
N TYR A 106 2.69 -8.91 -10.47
CA TYR A 106 3.96 -9.61 -10.63
C TYR A 106 5.06 -8.71 -11.24
N ARG A 107 4.70 -7.54 -11.75
CA ARG A 107 5.62 -6.48 -12.16
C ARG A 107 5.10 -5.14 -11.65
N VAL A 108 6.01 -4.30 -11.13
CA VAL A 108 5.71 -2.96 -10.60
C VAL A 108 6.79 -1.99 -11.08
N GLY A 109 6.39 -0.81 -11.53
CA GLY A 109 7.27 0.30 -11.88
C GLY A 109 6.75 1.59 -11.28
N GLU A 110 7.60 2.59 -11.09
CA GLU A 110 7.23 3.86 -10.49
C GLU A 110 7.92 5.01 -11.21
N ASN A 111 7.17 6.05 -11.55
CA ASN A 111 7.68 7.36 -11.97
C ASN A 111 7.31 8.40 -10.92
N ILE A 112 8.25 9.26 -10.59
CA ILE A 112 8.03 10.43 -9.73
C ILE A 112 8.46 11.69 -10.44
N ALA A 113 7.90 12.83 -10.03
CA ALA A 113 8.33 14.15 -10.50
C ALA A 113 8.02 15.23 -9.46
N TYR A 114 8.68 16.37 -9.56
CA TYR A 114 8.45 17.53 -8.69
C TYR A 114 8.58 18.83 -9.45
N GLY A 115 7.75 19.80 -9.12
CA GLY A 115 7.86 21.20 -9.60
C GLY A 115 7.28 21.46 -10.98
N TYR A 116 6.72 20.46 -11.67
CA TYR A 116 6.03 20.66 -12.93
C TYR A 116 4.64 21.25 -12.71
N SER A 117 4.23 22.18 -13.58
CA SER A 117 2.97 22.91 -13.42
C SER A 117 1.72 22.15 -13.91
N SER A 118 1.89 21.19 -14.84
CA SER A 118 0.78 20.47 -15.48
C SER A 118 1.11 19.00 -15.73
N ALA A 119 0.08 18.18 -15.96
CA ALA A 119 0.20 16.80 -16.41
C ALA A 119 1.06 16.69 -17.67
N SER A 120 0.76 17.48 -18.69
CA SER A 120 1.48 17.48 -19.98
C SER A 120 2.98 17.78 -19.79
N SER A 121 3.35 18.77 -18.97
CA SER A 121 4.77 19.07 -18.70
C SER A 121 5.48 17.93 -17.96
N THR A 122 4.77 17.24 -17.06
CA THR A 122 5.27 16.07 -16.31
C THR A 122 5.51 14.90 -17.27
N ILE A 123 4.53 14.58 -18.11
CA ILE A 123 4.67 13.50 -19.11
C ILE A 123 5.79 13.77 -20.09
N ASN A 124 5.92 15.00 -20.59
CA ASN A 124 7.02 15.38 -21.46
C ASN A 124 8.38 15.19 -20.79
N ALA A 125 8.52 15.53 -19.53
CA ALA A 125 9.74 15.26 -18.76
C ALA A 125 10.02 13.76 -18.63
N TRP A 126 9.02 12.96 -18.35
CA TRP A 126 9.17 11.49 -18.27
C TRP A 126 9.53 10.86 -19.62
N ILE A 127 8.94 11.32 -20.73
CA ILE A 127 9.27 10.85 -22.08
C ILE A 127 10.74 11.12 -22.42
N ASN A 128 11.28 12.26 -21.98
CA ASN A 128 12.66 12.66 -22.25
C ASN A 128 13.69 12.06 -21.26
N SER A 129 13.26 11.31 -20.26
CA SER A 129 14.11 10.60 -19.30
C SER A 129 14.11 9.10 -19.61
N PRO A 130 15.23 8.47 -19.95
CA PRO A 130 15.26 7.06 -20.34
C PRO A 130 14.64 6.10 -19.33
N SER A 131 14.88 6.30 -18.03
CA SER A 131 14.33 5.46 -16.96
C SER A 131 12.82 5.64 -16.80
N HIS A 132 12.32 6.87 -16.81
CA HIS A 132 10.89 7.16 -16.71
C HIS A 132 10.14 6.70 -17.97
N LYS A 133 10.74 6.91 -19.15
CA LYS A 133 10.21 6.44 -20.43
C LYS A 133 10.04 4.92 -20.45
N ALA A 134 11.04 4.18 -19.93
CA ALA A 134 10.96 2.73 -19.84
C ALA A 134 9.77 2.24 -18.98
N ASN A 135 9.35 3.01 -17.97
CA ASN A 135 8.13 2.74 -17.22
C ASN A 135 6.88 3.12 -18.03
N LEU A 136 6.85 4.29 -18.68
CA LEU A 136 5.73 4.70 -19.53
C LEU A 136 5.44 3.68 -20.65
N GLU A 137 6.49 3.10 -21.24
CA GLU A 137 6.43 2.14 -22.36
C GLU A 137 6.43 0.67 -21.92
N GLY A 138 6.52 0.43 -20.61
CA GLY A 138 6.60 -0.92 -20.07
C GLY A 138 5.37 -1.78 -20.35
N ASP A 139 5.58 -3.10 -20.32
CA ASP A 139 4.48 -4.08 -20.41
C ASP A 139 3.72 -4.13 -19.09
N TYR A 140 2.71 -3.26 -18.98
CA TYR A 140 1.81 -3.13 -17.84
C TYR A 140 0.35 -3.24 -18.30
N THR A 141 -0.55 -3.48 -17.34
CA THR A 141 -2.00 -3.60 -17.57
C THR A 141 -2.81 -2.60 -16.76
N HIS A 142 -2.28 -2.16 -15.62
CA HIS A 142 -2.95 -1.23 -14.72
C HIS A 142 -1.97 -0.20 -14.16
N PHE A 143 -2.53 0.88 -13.65
CA PHE A 143 -1.75 1.96 -13.06
C PHE A 143 -2.59 2.76 -12.06
N GLY A 144 -1.95 3.68 -11.36
CA GLY A 144 -2.59 4.69 -10.54
C GLY A 144 -1.61 5.81 -10.27
N GLY A 145 -2.11 7.03 -10.16
CA GLY A 145 -1.29 8.21 -9.92
C GLY A 145 -1.92 9.14 -8.91
N ALA A 146 -1.09 9.95 -8.27
CA ALA A 146 -1.52 10.98 -7.34
C ALA A 146 -0.65 12.24 -7.48
N ILE A 147 -1.23 13.37 -7.06
CA ILE A 147 -0.57 14.68 -7.05
C ILE A 147 -0.75 15.30 -5.66
N LYS A 148 0.36 15.72 -5.05
CA LYS A 148 0.35 16.55 -3.83
C LYS A 148 0.86 17.93 -4.15
N ILE A 149 0.18 18.95 -3.67
CA ILE A 149 0.58 20.36 -3.84
C ILE A 149 1.13 20.85 -2.51
N ASP A 150 2.32 21.44 -2.53
CA ASP A 150 2.91 22.05 -1.35
C ASP A 150 2.41 23.49 -1.12
N GLU A 151 2.87 24.12 -0.05
CA GLU A 151 2.47 25.47 0.36
C GLU A 151 2.91 26.56 -0.65
N GLU A 152 3.93 26.27 -1.47
CA GLU A 152 4.41 27.16 -2.51
C GLU A 152 3.68 26.96 -3.86
N GLY A 153 2.72 26.01 -3.89
CA GLY A 153 1.98 25.64 -5.10
C GLY A 153 2.73 24.70 -6.04
N LYS A 154 3.90 24.15 -5.62
CA LYS A 154 4.64 23.16 -6.39
C LYS A 154 4.05 21.78 -6.18
N LYS A 155 4.15 20.93 -7.18
CA LYS A 155 3.49 19.63 -7.21
C LYS A 155 4.50 18.50 -7.12
N TYR A 156 4.21 17.54 -6.24
CA TYR A 156 4.81 16.20 -6.22
C TYR A 156 3.91 15.26 -7.00
N TYR A 157 4.50 14.45 -7.86
CA TYR A 157 3.79 13.47 -8.69
C TYR A 157 4.36 12.10 -8.41
N THR A 158 3.49 11.13 -8.23
CA THR A 158 3.83 9.70 -8.25
C THR A 158 2.85 8.98 -9.15
N ASN A 159 3.35 8.15 -10.06
CA ASN A 159 2.57 7.25 -10.89
C ASN A 159 3.17 5.85 -10.82
N ILE A 160 2.39 4.87 -10.37
CA ILE A 160 2.80 3.49 -10.23
C ILE A 160 2.10 2.65 -11.30
N PHE A 161 2.86 1.79 -11.95
CA PHE A 161 2.42 0.87 -13.01
C PHE A 161 2.50 -0.56 -12.50
N ILE A 162 1.51 -1.39 -12.84
CA ILE A 162 1.57 -2.81 -12.51
C ILE A 162 1.17 -3.69 -13.70
N LYS A 163 1.70 -4.91 -13.72
CA LYS A 163 1.16 -6.01 -14.50
C LYS A 163 0.62 -7.08 -13.57
N LYS A 164 -0.65 -7.45 -13.79
CA LYS A 164 -1.35 -8.50 -13.05
C LYS A 164 -2.17 -9.36 -14.03
#